data_da653c9e8192366407e43cae057370c8
#
_entry.id   da653c9e8192366407e43cae057370c8
#
_cell.length_a   1.000
_cell.length_b   1.000
_cell.length_c   1.000
_cell.angle_alpha   90.00
_cell.angle_beta   90.00
_cell.angle_gamma   90.00
#
_symmetry.space_group_name_H-M   'P 1'
#
loop_
_entity.id
_entity.type
_entity.pdbx_description
1 polymer ?
#
loop_
_entity_poly.entity_id
_entity_poly.type
_entity_poly.pdbx_seq_one_letter_code
_entity_poly.pdbx_strand_id
1 'polypeptide(L)'
;MSLVAEVVARLNAVRVDLHQQRQSALSLADQLDETTRRLTAMIGTSTNPHARMALARLAAGAQRLREGAQLAGGAEAAVAAYVRLITGTTVATAGGGEAAASVGPAAAQARPQKSAVDEIRPHVGRDVAAGRLYDTEGRPLTPLVGPGDTGAGAGLAAPLPSLRFISHIESNATAHMRRHRIRHAVLYTNMRPCLGEDGCTQNIKATLPAGYRLTVYQVRPNGGVRVWLFDGTGEGIADDRS
;
A
#
# COMPACT_ATOMS: atom_id res chain seq x y z
N MET A 1 -20.99 -22.98 -21.71
CA MET A 1 -20.56 -21.57 -21.56
C MET A 1 -19.05 -21.52 -21.66
N SER A 2 -18.46 -20.53 -22.33
CA SER A 2 -17.01 -20.38 -22.42
C SER A 2 -16.43 -20.00 -21.05
N LEU A 3 -15.29 -20.55 -20.67
CA LEU A 3 -14.55 -20.19 -19.45
C LEU A 3 -14.32 -18.67 -19.35
N VAL A 4 -14.07 -18.03 -20.49
CA VAL A 4 -13.91 -16.56 -20.56
C VAL A 4 -15.20 -15.83 -20.15
N ALA A 5 -16.37 -16.32 -20.58
CA ALA A 5 -17.66 -15.70 -20.20
C ALA A 5 -17.92 -15.79 -18.69
N GLU A 6 -17.56 -16.92 -18.06
CA GLU A 6 -17.69 -17.08 -16.62
C GLU A 6 -16.75 -16.14 -15.85
N VAL A 7 -15.50 -16.02 -16.28
CA VAL A 7 -14.52 -15.09 -15.68
C VAL A 7 -15.01 -13.65 -15.80
N VAL A 8 -15.51 -13.24 -16.97
CA VAL A 8 -16.07 -11.90 -17.18
C VAL A 8 -17.26 -11.63 -16.28
N ALA A 9 -18.17 -12.60 -16.12
CA ALA A 9 -19.32 -12.45 -15.23
C ALA A 9 -18.88 -12.23 -13.77
N ARG A 10 -17.92 -13.00 -13.27
CA ARG A 10 -17.37 -12.84 -11.91
C ARG A 10 -16.67 -11.50 -11.72
N LEU A 11 -15.88 -11.05 -12.70
CA LEU A 11 -15.22 -9.75 -12.65
C LEU A 11 -16.23 -8.58 -12.65
N ASN A 12 -17.30 -8.69 -13.42
CA ASN A 12 -18.38 -7.70 -13.40
C ASN A 12 -19.13 -7.68 -12.07
N ALA A 13 -19.35 -8.83 -11.42
CA ALA A 13 -19.92 -8.88 -10.07
C ALA A 13 -19.02 -8.16 -9.06
N VAL A 14 -17.71 -8.43 -9.06
CA VAL A 14 -16.75 -7.72 -8.21
C VAL A 14 -16.77 -6.20 -8.47
N ARG A 15 -16.91 -5.78 -9.72
CA ARG A 15 -17.01 -4.35 -10.06
C ARG A 15 -18.26 -3.70 -9.47
N VAL A 16 -19.40 -4.40 -9.51
CA VAL A 16 -20.64 -3.92 -8.89
C VAL A 16 -20.48 -3.78 -7.38
N ASP A 17 -19.87 -4.77 -6.72
CA ASP A 17 -19.62 -4.73 -5.28
C ASP A 17 -18.69 -3.57 -4.89
N LEU A 18 -17.61 -3.36 -5.63
CA LEU A 18 -16.69 -2.22 -5.44
C LEU A 18 -17.42 -0.89 -5.59
N HIS A 19 -18.29 -0.76 -6.60
CA HIS A 19 -19.10 0.43 -6.81
C HIS A 19 -20.03 0.70 -5.61
N GLN A 20 -20.73 -0.31 -5.12
CA GLN A 20 -21.61 -0.18 -3.96
C GLN A 20 -20.84 0.20 -2.68
N GLN A 21 -19.70 -0.45 -2.42
CA GLN A 21 -18.85 -0.12 -1.28
C GLN A 21 -18.31 1.31 -1.36
N ARG A 22 -17.93 1.77 -2.54
CA ARG A 22 -17.52 3.16 -2.78
C ARG A 22 -18.62 4.14 -2.46
N GLN A 23 -19.84 3.91 -2.95
CA GLN A 23 -20.99 4.77 -2.68
C GLN A 23 -21.34 4.81 -1.18
N SER A 24 -21.31 3.65 -0.52
CA SER A 24 -21.55 3.56 0.93
C SER A 24 -20.49 4.31 1.74
N ALA A 25 -19.21 4.21 1.36
CA ALA A 25 -18.13 4.93 2.02
C ALA A 25 -18.26 6.46 1.86
N LEU A 26 -18.63 6.94 0.68
CA LEU A 26 -18.86 8.37 0.43
C LEU A 26 -20.07 8.89 1.25
N SER A 27 -21.18 8.15 1.25
CA SER A 27 -22.37 8.51 2.05
C SER A 27 -22.06 8.58 3.54
N LEU A 28 -21.29 7.63 4.05
CA LEU A 28 -20.88 7.62 5.46
C LEU A 28 -19.91 8.78 5.78
N ALA A 29 -19.02 9.14 4.85
CA ALA A 29 -18.14 10.29 5.01
C ALA A 29 -18.93 11.59 5.11
N ASP A 30 -19.98 11.75 4.28
CA ASP A 30 -20.83 12.94 4.32
C ASP A 30 -21.67 13.01 5.60
N GLN A 31 -22.15 11.87 6.12
CA GLN A 31 -22.83 11.80 7.42
C GLN A 31 -21.89 12.18 8.58
N LEU A 32 -20.62 11.74 8.54
CA LEU A 32 -19.62 12.13 9.54
C LEU A 32 -19.31 13.62 9.48
N ASP A 33 -19.21 14.21 8.30
CA ASP A 33 -19.00 15.66 8.15
C ASP A 33 -20.20 16.46 8.68
N GLU A 34 -21.43 16.03 8.39
CA GLU A 34 -22.63 16.67 8.93
C GLU A 34 -22.66 16.56 10.47
N THR A 35 -22.35 15.39 11.01
CA THR A 35 -22.26 15.19 12.46
C THR A 35 -21.17 16.08 13.07
N THR A 36 -20.01 16.18 12.42
CA THR A 36 -18.90 17.03 12.85
C THR A 36 -19.31 18.50 12.84
N ARG A 37 -20.01 18.96 11.80
CA ARG A 37 -20.52 20.34 11.72
C ARG A 37 -21.50 20.66 12.86
N ARG A 38 -22.47 19.76 13.13
CA ARG A 38 -23.44 19.92 14.23
C ARG A 38 -22.75 19.95 15.59
N LEU A 39 -21.83 19.04 15.85
CA LEU A 39 -21.06 19.03 17.09
C LEU A 39 -20.18 20.28 17.22
N THR A 40 -19.56 20.73 16.13
CA THR A 40 -18.78 21.97 16.14
C THR A 40 -19.65 23.18 16.48
N ALA A 41 -20.87 23.27 15.98
CA ALA A 41 -21.80 24.33 16.34
C ALA A 41 -22.17 24.32 17.83
N MET A 42 -22.27 23.12 18.43
CA MET A 42 -22.64 22.98 19.86
C MET A 42 -21.47 23.18 20.82
N ILE A 43 -20.28 22.72 20.49
CA ILE A 43 -19.13 22.65 21.40
C ILE A 43 -17.84 23.27 20.83
N GLY A 44 -17.91 23.94 19.68
CA GLY A 44 -16.73 24.50 18.98
C GLY A 44 -15.98 25.57 19.77
N THR A 45 -16.67 26.28 20.71
CA THR A 45 -16.06 27.22 21.63
C THR A 45 -15.51 26.58 22.91
N SER A 46 -15.67 25.25 23.07
CA SER A 46 -15.20 24.52 24.24
C SER A 46 -13.67 24.55 24.34
N THR A 47 -13.15 24.87 25.50
CA THR A 47 -11.73 24.77 25.84
C THR A 47 -11.32 23.37 26.23
N ASN A 48 -12.28 22.43 26.34
CA ASN A 48 -12.01 21.03 26.69
C ASN A 48 -11.20 20.33 25.61
N PRO A 49 -9.99 19.85 25.92
CA PRO A 49 -9.12 19.18 24.93
C PRO A 49 -9.72 17.88 24.38
N HIS A 50 -10.52 17.16 25.18
CA HIS A 50 -11.19 15.92 24.73
C HIS A 50 -12.27 16.21 23.68
N ALA A 51 -13.00 17.31 23.82
CA ALA A 51 -14.01 17.73 22.84
C ALA A 51 -13.34 18.05 21.48
N ARG A 52 -12.25 18.82 21.51
CA ARG A 52 -11.46 19.14 20.32
C ARG A 52 -10.89 17.88 19.64
N MET A 53 -10.34 16.96 20.43
CA MET A 53 -9.80 15.70 19.92
C MET A 53 -10.89 14.83 19.29
N ALA A 54 -12.10 14.79 19.88
CA ALA A 54 -13.22 14.05 19.32
C ALA A 54 -13.63 14.59 17.95
N LEU A 55 -13.75 15.92 17.80
CA LEU A 55 -14.05 16.57 16.51
C LEU A 55 -12.96 16.26 15.46
N ALA A 56 -11.69 16.37 15.83
CA ALA A 56 -10.58 16.06 14.93
C ALA A 56 -10.60 14.57 14.46
N ARG A 57 -10.93 13.65 15.36
CA ARG A 57 -11.06 12.22 15.02
C ARG A 57 -12.23 11.93 14.07
N LEU A 58 -13.35 12.61 14.21
CA LEU A 58 -14.50 12.48 13.31
C LEU A 58 -14.12 12.99 11.90
N ALA A 59 -13.49 14.17 11.81
CA ALA A 59 -13.04 14.73 10.55
C ALA A 59 -12.01 13.80 9.86
N ALA A 60 -11.04 13.28 10.61
CA ALA A 60 -10.07 12.30 10.10
C ALA A 60 -10.76 11.00 9.64
N GLY A 61 -11.81 10.57 10.31
CA GLY A 61 -12.63 9.42 9.90
C GLY A 61 -13.30 9.62 8.54
N ALA A 62 -13.92 10.77 8.33
CA ALA A 62 -14.54 11.14 7.06
C ALA A 62 -13.51 11.18 5.91
N GLN A 63 -12.34 11.74 6.17
CA GLN A 63 -11.25 11.78 5.19
C GLN A 63 -10.79 10.37 4.80
N ARG A 64 -10.59 9.47 5.76
CA ARG A 64 -10.20 8.07 5.48
C ARG A 64 -11.24 7.30 4.66
N LEU A 65 -12.53 7.57 4.88
CA LEU A 65 -13.58 6.97 4.07
C LEU A 65 -13.52 7.45 2.62
N ARG A 66 -13.23 8.72 2.36
CA ARG A 66 -13.04 9.26 1.01
C ARG A 66 -11.82 8.66 0.32
N GLU A 67 -10.71 8.51 1.03
CA GLU A 67 -9.51 7.84 0.51
C GLU A 67 -9.80 6.38 0.16
N GLY A 68 -10.52 5.66 1.02
CA GLY A 68 -10.99 4.30 0.73
C GLY A 68 -11.89 4.23 -0.50
N ALA A 69 -12.79 5.20 -0.66
CA ALA A 69 -13.65 5.31 -1.85
C ALA A 69 -12.86 5.59 -3.13
N GLN A 70 -11.80 6.40 -3.07
CA GLN A 70 -10.91 6.62 -4.21
C GLN A 70 -10.17 5.35 -4.63
N LEU A 71 -9.67 4.58 -3.65
CA LEU A 71 -9.01 3.29 -3.92
C LEU A 71 -9.98 2.28 -4.53
N ALA A 72 -11.22 2.22 -4.05
CA ALA A 72 -12.26 1.38 -4.64
C ALA A 72 -12.56 1.77 -6.10
N GLY A 73 -12.61 3.08 -6.39
CA GLY A 73 -12.77 3.60 -7.76
C GLY A 73 -11.61 3.22 -8.68
N GLY A 74 -10.38 3.28 -8.18
CA GLY A 74 -9.20 2.81 -8.93
C GLY A 74 -9.26 1.31 -9.23
N ALA A 75 -9.66 0.50 -8.26
CA ALA A 75 -9.85 -0.94 -8.44
C ALA A 75 -10.97 -1.26 -9.44
N GLU A 76 -12.10 -0.54 -9.38
CA GLU A 76 -13.20 -0.65 -10.34
C GLU A 76 -12.74 -0.37 -11.77
N ALA A 77 -11.95 0.69 -11.96
CA ALA A 77 -11.40 1.05 -13.27
C ALA A 77 -10.41 -0.01 -13.78
N ALA A 78 -9.57 -0.56 -12.91
CA ALA A 78 -8.62 -1.62 -13.27
C ALA A 78 -9.33 -2.91 -13.68
N VAL A 79 -10.38 -3.31 -12.96
CA VAL A 79 -11.21 -4.47 -13.34
C VAL A 79 -11.89 -4.24 -14.68
N ALA A 80 -12.45 -3.05 -14.91
CA ALA A 80 -13.07 -2.70 -16.18
C ALA A 80 -12.07 -2.73 -17.35
N ALA A 81 -10.85 -2.23 -17.15
CA ALA A 81 -9.78 -2.28 -18.14
C ALA A 81 -9.37 -3.74 -18.47
N TYR A 82 -9.26 -4.57 -17.46
CA TYR A 82 -8.94 -5.99 -17.63
C TYR A 82 -10.03 -6.75 -18.37
N VAL A 83 -11.31 -6.50 -18.05
CA VAL A 83 -12.45 -7.10 -18.78
C VAL A 83 -12.39 -6.73 -20.26
N ARG A 84 -12.15 -5.47 -20.61
CA ARG A 84 -11.98 -5.04 -22.00
C ARG A 84 -10.85 -5.78 -22.70
N LEU A 85 -9.72 -5.97 -22.02
CA LEU A 85 -8.56 -6.67 -22.56
C LEU A 85 -8.90 -8.11 -22.94
N ILE A 86 -9.58 -8.85 -22.07
CA ILE A 86 -9.89 -10.29 -22.30
C ILE A 86 -11.07 -10.51 -23.24
N THR A 87 -11.94 -9.49 -23.43
CA THR A 87 -13.07 -9.57 -24.38
C THR A 87 -12.71 -9.07 -25.76
N GLY A 88 -11.51 -8.51 -25.96
CA GLY A 88 -11.07 -7.96 -27.24
C GLY A 88 -11.82 -6.70 -27.69
N THR A 89 -12.57 -6.04 -26.78
CA THR A 89 -13.35 -4.83 -27.09
C THR A 89 -12.44 -3.61 -27.06
N THR A 90 -11.67 -3.37 -28.12
CA THR A 90 -10.98 -2.08 -28.32
C THR A 90 -11.97 -1.06 -28.83
N VAL A 91 -12.41 -0.15 -27.97
CA VAL A 91 -13.06 1.08 -28.43
C VAL A 91 -11.95 1.99 -28.96
N ALA A 92 -11.94 2.20 -30.27
CA ALA A 92 -11.11 3.22 -30.89
C ALA A 92 -11.54 4.60 -30.36
N THR A 93 -10.80 5.16 -29.43
CA THR A 93 -10.90 6.58 -29.08
C THR A 93 -9.99 7.35 -30.00
N ALA A 94 -10.62 8.04 -30.96
CA ALA A 94 -9.97 9.07 -31.75
C ALA A 94 -9.66 10.30 -30.86
N GLY A 95 -8.44 10.79 -30.95
CA GLY A 95 -8.09 12.18 -30.75
C GLY A 95 -7.64 12.60 -29.35
N GLY A 96 -6.37 13.00 -29.25
CA GLY A 96 -5.82 13.82 -28.18
C GLY A 96 -4.45 13.32 -27.74
N GLY A 97 -3.41 13.76 -28.47
CA GLY A 97 -2.02 13.45 -28.10
C GLY A 97 -1.61 14.22 -26.87
N GLU A 98 -0.98 13.51 -25.95
CA GLU A 98 0.11 14.05 -25.13
C GLU A 98 0.96 12.90 -24.63
N ALA A 99 2.27 13.15 -24.63
CA ALA A 99 3.34 12.19 -24.55
C ALA A 99 3.14 11.12 -23.47
N ALA A 100 2.83 9.90 -23.87
CA ALA A 100 3.05 8.74 -23.05
C ALA A 100 4.54 8.53 -22.93
N ALA A 101 5.13 8.96 -21.80
CA ALA A 101 6.39 8.41 -21.35
C ALA A 101 6.24 6.88 -21.38
N SER A 102 7.12 6.23 -22.15
CA SER A 102 7.17 4.78 -22.29
C SER A 102 7.33 4.16 -20.91
N VAL A 103 6.20 3.75 -20.32
CA VAL A 103 6.22 2.83 -19.21
C VAL A 103 6.71 1.51 -19.80
N GLY A 104 7.97 1.20 -19.54
CA GLY A 104 8.53 -0.11 -19.84
C GLY A 104 7.59 -1.20 -19.31
N PRO A 105 7.65 -2.43 -19.86
CA PRO A 105 6.69 -3.48 -19.58
C PRO A 105 6.48 -3.57 -18.07
N ALA A 106 5.25 -3.25 -17.65
CA ALA A 106 4.85 -3.37 -16.25
C ALA A 106 5.29 -4.76 -15.82
N ALA A 107 6.28 -4.81 -14.90
CA ALA A 107 6.72 -6.06 -14.33
C ALA A 107 5.46 -6.78 -13.88
N ALA A 108 5.14 -7.87 -14.56
CA ALA A 108 3.99 -8.71 -14.25
C ALA A 108 4.05 -8.92 -12.75
N GLN A 109 2.98 -8.55 -12.02
CA GLN A 109 2.94 -8.73 -10.57
C GLN A 109 3.27 -10.20 -10.33
N ALA A 110 4.50 -10.46 -9.90
CA ALA A 110 4.99 -11.82 -9.72
C ALA A 110 4.02 -12.49 -8.76
N ARG A 111 3.44 -13.61 -9.18
CA ARG A 111 2.56 -14.38 -8.30
C ARG A 111 3.35 -14.73 -7.04
N PRO A 112 2.74 -14.65 -5.84
CA PRO A 112 3.44 -14.98 -4.62
C PRO A 112 3.98 -16.41 -4.71
N GLN A 113 5.27 -16.58 -4.40
CA GLN A 113 5.92 -17.88 -4.44
C GLN A 113 5.44 -18.73 -3.28
N LYS A 114 4.96 -19.93 -3.58
CA LYS A 114 4.44 -20.84 -2.56
C LYS A 114 5.45 -21.15 -1.47
N SER A 115 6.73 -21.40 -1.82
CA SER A 115 7.81 -21.68 -0.88
C SER A 115 8.04 -20.54 0.11
N ALA A 116 8.05 -19.29 -0.36
CA ALA A 116 8.20 -18.11 0.48
C ALA A 116 7.00 -17.89 1.41
N VAL A 117 5.78 -18.16 0.92
CA VAL A 117 4.56 -18.11 1.75
C VAL A 117 4.61 -19.20 2.83
N ASP A 118 5.01 -20.41 2.49
CA ASP A 118 5.09 -21.54 3.43
C ASP A 118 6.18 -21.31 4.49
N GLU A 119 7.27 -20.60 4.17
CA GLU A 119 8.31 -20.21 5.13
C GLU A 119 7.80 -19.19 6.16
N ILE A 120 6.96 -18.25 5.76
CA ILE A 120 6.41 -17.22 6.67
C ILE A 120 5.22 -17.74 7.48
N ARG A 121 4.51 -18.75 7.00
CA ARG A 121 3.29 -19.30 7.64
C ARG A 121 3.44 -19.64 9.13
N PRO A 122 4.55 -20.24 9.61
CA PRO A 122 4.75 -20.55 11.05
C PRO A 122 4.81 -19.31 11.95
N HIS A 123 5.04 -18.13 11.38
CA HIS A 123 5.13 -16.86 12.10
C HIS A 123 3.80 -16.10 12.14
N VAL A 124 2.80 -16.53 11.37
CA VAL A 124 1.49 -15.87 11.32
C VAL A 124 0.77 -16.00 12.65
N GLY A 125 0.22 -14.89 13.14
CA GLY A 125 -0.43 -14.81 14.46
C GLY A 125 0.52 -14.59 15.64
N ARG A 126 1.83 -14.46 15.41
CA ARG A 126 2.79 -14.07 16.43
C ARG A 126 2.89 -12.55 16.52
N ASP A 127 3.18 -12.03 17.71
CA ASP A 127 3.31 -10.59 17.99
C ASP A 127 4.61 -9.97 17.48
N VAL A 128 5.54 -10.81 17.01
CA VAL A 128 6.82 -10.35 16.44
C VAL A 128 6.76 -10.43 14.91
N ALA A 129 7.12 -9.32 14.28
CA ALA A 129 7.24 -9.28 12.83
C ALA A 129 8.39 -10.17 12.37
N ALA A 130 8.12 -11.03 11.41
CA ALA A 130 9.09 -11.88 10.74
C ALA A 130 8.88 -11.81 9.24
N GLY A 131 9.97 -11.83 8.49
CA GLY A 131 9.89 -11.80 7.04
C GLY A 131 11.18 -12.26 6.40
N ARG A 132 11.11 -12.42 5.07
CA ARG A 132 12.26 -12.73 4.25
C ARG A 132 12.21 -11.92 2.96
N LEU A 133 13.36 -11.38 2.60
CA LEU A 133 13.56 -10.62 1.38
C LEU A 133 14.06 -11.56 0.28
N TYR A 134 13.50 -11.39 -0.90
CA TYR A 134 13.86 -12.13 -2.13
C TYR A 134 14.15 -11.15 -3.25
N ASP A 135 14.96 -11.57 -4.23
CA ASP A 135 15.03 -10.88 -5.50
C ASP A 135 13.79 -11.17 -6.39
N THR A 136 13.75 -10.59 -7.57
CA THR A 136 12.67 -10.79 -8.54
C THR A 136 12.64 -12.19 -9.16
N GLU A 137 13.74 -12.93 -9.05
CA GLU A 137 13.87 -14.31 -9.54
C GLU A 137 13.49 -15.32 -8.45
N GLY A 138 13.20 -14.82 -7.23
CA GLY A 138 12.78 -15.65 -6.11
C GLY A 138 13.91 -16.27 -5.31
N ARG A 139 15.13 -15.78 -5.48
CA ARG A 139 16.25 -16.19 -4.64
C ARG A 139 16.21 -15.46 -3.31
N PRO A 140 16.35 -16.15 -2.18
CA PRO A 140 16.35 -15.52 -0.88
C PRO A 140 17.60 -14.62 -0.71
N LEU A 141 17.38 -13.38 -0.29
CA LEU A 141 18.45 -12.41 -0.03
C LEU A 141 18.83 -12.42 1.44
N THR A 142 17.85 -12.22 2.34
CA THR A 142 18.11 -12.19 3.79
C THR A 142 16.85 -12.49 4.58
N PRO A 143 16.94 -13.20 5.72
CA PRO A 143 15.88 -13.21 6.73
C PRO A 143 15.82 -11.85 7.42
N LEU A 144 14.60 -11.40 7.75
CA LEU A 144 14.36 -10.17 8.47
C LEU A 144 13.48 -10.46 9.69
N VAL A 145 13.89 -9.95 10.83
CA VAL A 145 13.16 -10.03 12.09
C VAL A 145 13.04 -8.62 12.66
N GLY A 146 11.87 -8.22 13.07
CA GLY A 146 11.65 -6.92 13.71
C GLY A 146 11.03 -7.07 15.10
N PRO A 147 11.05 -6.00 15.91
CA PRO A 147 11.82 -4.78 15.70
C PRO A 147 13.31 -4.95 16.01
N GLY A 148 14.15 -4.22 15.32
CA GLY A 148 15.61 -4.25 15.58
C GLY A 148 16.30 -3.06 14.91
N ASP A 149 17.32 -2.53 15.58
CA ASP A 149 18.19 -1.55 14.98
C ASP A 149 19.19 -2.26 14.06
N THR A 150 18.91 -2.21 12.77
CA THR A 150 19.78 -2.78 11.73
C THR A 150 20.52 -1.69 10.95
N GLY A 151 20.54 -0.44 11.47
CA GLY A 151 21.07 0.71 10.77
C GLY A 151 20.18 1.14 9.60
N ALA A 152 18.86 0.88 9.67
CA ALA A 152 17.93 1.20 8.59
C ALA A 152 17.81 2.70 8.34
N GLY A 153 18.11 3.55 9.33
CA GLY A 153 18.14 5.00 9.22
C GLY A 153 19.39 5.55 8.53
N ALA A 154 20.44 4.74 8.34
CA ALA A 154 21.68 5.21 7.73
C ALA A 154 21.44 5.67 6.27
N GLY A 155 21.98 6.85 5.92
CA GLY A 155 21.81 7.47 4.62
C GLY A 155 20.41 8.05 4.35
N LEU A 156 19.61 8.26 5.41
CA LEU A 156 18.32 8.96 5.32
C LEU A 156 18.42 10.37 5.89
N ALA A 157 17.69 11.29 5.29
CA ALA A 157 17.54 12.66 5.76
C ALA A 157 16.55 12.73 6.95
N ALA A 158 16.75 13.72 7.84
CA ALA A 158 15.78 14.00 8.90
C ALA A 158 14.41 14.36 8.31
N PRO A 159 13.30 13.99 8.97
CA PRO A 159 13.21 13.34 10.28
C PRO A 159 13.19 11.79 10.21
N LEU A 160 13.31 11.18 9.03
CA LEU A 160 13.07 9.73 8.82
C LEU A 160 13.85 8.81 9.78
N PRO A 161 15.16 9.05 10.08
CA PRO A 161 15.91 8.16 10.98
C PRO A 161 15.34 8.08 12.39
N SER A 162 14.59 9.10 12.84
CA SER A 162 14.02 9.16 14.19
C SER A 162 12.59 8.60 14.28
N LEU A 163 11.96 8.26 13.17
CA LEU A 163 10.60 7.75 13.15
C LEU A 163 10.54 6.27 13.57
N ARG A 164 9.47 5.88 14.26
CA ARG A 164 9.32 4.52 14.80
C ARG A 164 9.37 3.42 13.74
N PHE A 165 8.92 3.69 12.51
CA PHE A 165 8.90 2.70 11.43
C PHE A 165 10.31 2.23 11.02
N ILE A 166 11.37 2.98 11.36
CA ILE A 166 12.76 2.63 11.01
C ILE A 166 13.18 1.27 11.55
N SER A 167 12.67 0.87 12.72
CA SER A 167 12.94 -0.45 13.30
C SER A 167 12.12 -1.59 12.70
N HIS A 168 11.19 -1.29 11.78
CA HIS A 168 10.32 -2.30 11.18
C HIS A 168 11.02 -3.05 10.05
N ILE A 169 10.53 -4.26 9.77
CA ILE A 169 11.15 -5.14 8.76
C ILE A 169 11.11 -4.55 7.34
N GLU A 170 10.10 -3.72 7.04
CA GLU A 170 10.02 -3.03 5.75
C GLU A 170 11.16 -2.02 5.59
N SER A 171 11.48 -1.27 6.65
CA SER A 171 12.62 -0.34 6.64
C SER A 171 13.96 -1.07 6.58
N ASN A 172 14.07 -2.21 7.26
CA ASN A 172 15.23 -3.07 7.17
C ASN A 172 15.41 -3.62 5.75
N ALA A 173 14.31 -3.97 5.08
CA ALA A 173 14.31 -4.39 3.69
C ALA A 173 14.79 -3.26 2.76
N THR A 174 14.28 -2.03 2.91
CA THR A 174 14.72 -0.90 2.09
C THR A 174 16.18 -0.53 2.34
N ALA A 175 16.66 -0.62 3.59
CA ALA A 175 18.07 -0.40 3.91
C ALA A 175 18.97 -1.46 3.27
N HIS A 176 18.55 -2.73 3.28
CA HIS A 176 19.26 -3.80 2.58
C HIS A 176 19.32 -3.52 1.07
N MET A 177 18.20 -3.12 0.48
CA MET A 177 18.13 -2.77 -0.94
C MET A 177 19.08 -1.60 -1.28
N ARG A 178 19.12 -0.53 -0.46
CA ARG A 178 20.05 0.60 -0.67
C ARG A 178 21.51 0.16 -0.60
N ARG A 179 21.89 -0.55 0.47
CA ARG A 179 23.28 -0.99 0.68
C ARG A 179 23.80 -1.89 -0.43
N HIS A 180 22.95 -2.76 -0.96
CA HIS A 180 23.32 -3.74 -1.98
C HIS A 180 22.91 -3.31 -3.41
N ARG A 181 22.37 -2.08 -3.56
CA ARG A 181 21.93 -1.52 -4.85
C ARG A 181 20.90 -2.40 -5.59
N ILE A 182 20.02 -3.07 -4.82
CA ILE A 182 18.98 -3.94 -5.35
C ILE A 182 17.78 -3.08 -5.72
N ARG A 183 17.53 -2.89 -7.01
CA ARG A 183 16.45 -2.02 -7.50
C ARG A 183 15.06 -2.58 -7.26
N HIS A 184 14.90 -3.90 -7.34
CA HIS A 184 13.61 -4.56 -7.18
C HIS A 184 13.76 -5.73 -6.22
N ALA A 185 12.92 -5.77 -5.19
CA ALA A 185 12.90 -6.87 -4.22
C ALA A 185 11.47 -7.18 -3.78
N VAL A 186 11.31 -8.38 -3.22
CA VAL A 186 10.03 -8.90 -2.72
C VAL A 186 10.20 -9.30 -1.27
N LEU A 187 9.45 -8.68 -0.37
CA LEU A 187 9.40 -9.00 1.05
C LEU A 187 8.16 -9.85 1.35
N TYR A 188 8.34 -11.04 1.89
CA TYR A 188 7.25 -11.81 2.51
C TYR A 188 7.27 -11.61 4.01
N THR A 189 6.10 -11.33 4.61
CA THR A 189 5.99 -11.02 6.04
C THR A 189 4.69 -11.56 6.63
N ASN A 190 4.70 -11.83 7.95
CA ASN A 190 3.51 -12.22 8.72
C ASN A 190 2.63 -11.01 9.13
N MET A 191 3.18 -9.79 9.10
CA MET A 191 2.48 -8.58 9.52
C MET A 191 2.26 -7.63 8.34
N ARG A 192 1.19 -6.83 8.42
CA ARG A 192 0.95 -5.75 7.47
C ARG A 192 1.88 -4.57 7.74
N PRO A 193 2.29 -3.81 6.72
CA PRO A 193 2.91 -2.51 6.92
C PRO A 193 2.03 -1.62 7.79
N CYS A 194 2.61 -0.98 8.80
CA CYS A 194 1.88 -0.14 9.73
C CYS A 194 1.34 1.11 9.04
N LEU A 195 0.20 1.59 9.55
CA LEU A 195 -0.49 2.78 9.08
C LEU A 195 -0.14 3.98 9.96
N GLY A 196 -0.49 5.19 9.50
CA GLY A 196 -0.29 6.45 10.23
C GLY A 196 0.83 7.29 9.64
N GLU A 197 0.93 8.53 10.08
CA GLU A 197 1.90 9.52 9.57
C GLU A 197 3.34 9.04 9.72
N ASP A 198 3.65 8.40 10.86
CA ASP A 198 4.97 7.82 11.15
C ASP A 198 5.07 6.34 10.71
N GLY A 199 4.12 5.85 9.93
CA GLY A 199 3.99 4.44 9.56
C GLY A 199 4.72 4.06 8.27
N CYS A 200 4.95 2.74 8.10
CA CYS A 200 5.60 2.19 6.91
C CYS A 200 4.87 2.57 5.61
N THR A 201 3.53 2.56 5.60
CA THR A 201 2.75 2.84 4.39
C THR A 201 2.97 4.25 3.83
N GLN A 202 3.27 5.22 4.69
CA GLN A 202 3.53 6.60 4.31
C GLN A 202 4.99 6.82 3.92
N ASN A 203 5.93 6.24 4.66
CA ASN A 203 7.32 6.65 4.65
C ASN A 203 8.26 5.73 3.86
N ILE A 204 7.90 4.47 3.60
CA ILE A 204 8.77 3.52 2.89
C ILE A 204 9.17 4.02 1.51
N LYS A 205 8.29 4.67 0.78
CA LYS A 205 8.60 5.22 -0.56
C LYS A 205 9.75 6.24 -0.51
N ALA A 206 9.75 7.09 0.50
CA ALA A 206 10.80 8.10 0.68
C ALA A 206 12.16 7.47 1.02
N THR A 207 12.18 6.30 1.67
CA THR A 207 13.42 5.59 2.03
C THR A 207 14.04 4.78 0.88
N LEU A 208 13.35 4.64 -0.24
CA LEU A 208 13.84 3.96 -1.44
C LEU A 208 14.31 5.00 -2.46
N PRO A 209 15.50 4.83 -3.08
CA PRO A 209 15.93 5.67 -4.20
C PRO A 209 14.90 5.66 -5.34
N ALA A 210 14.85 6.73 -6.12
CA ALA A 210 14.04 6.77 -7.32
C ALA A 210 14.38 5.61 -8.27
N GLY A 211 13.36 4.96 -8.82
CA GLY A 211 13.51 3.78 -9.67
C GLY A 211 13.70 2.45 -8.92
N TYR A 212 13.65 2.46 -7.58
CA TYR A 212 13.61 1.24 -6.78
C TYR A 212 12.16 0.86 -6.48
N ARG A 213 11.90 -0.44 -6.32
CA ARG A 213 10.58 -0.96 -5.95
C ARG A 213 10.68 -2.08 -4.92
N LEU A 214 9.94 -1.95 -3.83
CA LEU A 214 9.71 -3.01 -2.86
C LEU A 214 8.27 -3.51 -2.99
N THR A 215 8.11 -4.81 -3.27
CA THR A 215 6.81 -5.50 -3.19
C THR A 215 6.73 -6.20 -1.84
N VAL A 216 5.69 -5.94 -1.06
CA VAL A 216 5.47 -6.59 0.24
C VAL A 216 4.27 -7.51 0.16
N TYR A 217 4.47 -8.80 0.44
CA TYR A 217 3.43 -9.81 0.57
C TYR A 217 3.20 -10.15 2.04
N GLN A 218 2.07 -9.75 2.58
CA GLN A 218 1.61 -10.22 3.89
C GLN A 218 0.95 -11.57 3.76
N VAL A 219 1.46 -12.58 4.46
CA VAL A 219 0.84 -13.88 4.62
C VAL A 219 -0.21 -13.79 5.74
N ARG A 220 -1.45 -14.21 5.46
CA ARG A 220 -2.56 -14.13 6.40
C ARG A 220 -2.87 -15.47 7.05
N PRO A 221 -3.58 -15.50 8.20
CA PRO A 221 -3.97 -16.72 8.89
C PRO A 221 -4.79 -17.69 8.02
N ASN A 222 -5.62 -17.16 7.13
CA ASN A 222 -6.42 -17.97 6.20
C ASN A 222 -5.63 -18.52 4.99
N GLY A 223 -4.29 -18.34 4.98
CA GLY A 223 -3.42 -18.73 3.88
C GLY A 223 -3.44 -17.78 2.68
N GLY A 224 -4.31 -16.77 2.69
CA GLY A 224 -4.32 -15.72 1.68
C GLY A 224 -3.13 -14.78 1.80
N VAL A 225 -2.83 -14.06 0.72
CA VAL A 225 -1.74 -13.08 0.66
C VAL A 225 -2.31 -11.73 0.29
N ARG A 226 -1.85 -10.68 0.97
CA ARG A 226 -2.14 -9.29 0.62
C ARG A 226 -0.87 -8.62 0.13
N VAL A 227 -0.96 -7.77 -0.89
CA VAL A 227 0.19 -7.11 -1.52
C VAL A 227 0.16 -5.60 -1.30
N TRP A 228 1.34 -5.03 -1.11
CA TRP A 228 1.63 -3.60 -1.18
C TRP A 228 2.80 -3.37 -2.12
N LEU A 229 2.74 -2.28 -2.88
CA LEU A 229 3.79 -1.84 -3.79
C LEU A 229 4.32 -0.49 -3.31
N PHE A 230 5.62 -0.41 -3.13
CA PHE A 230 6.31 0.82 -2.76
C PHE A 230 7.33 1.18 -3.85
N ASP A 231 6.97 2.15 -4.67
CA ASP A 231 7.88 2.76 -5.63
C ASP A 231 8.69 3.86 -4.95
N GLY A 232 10.00 3.79 -5.05
CA GLY A 232 10.90 4.75 -4.44
C GLY A 232 10.79 6.13 -5.06
N THR A 233 10.69 7.16 -4.21
CA THR A 233 10.72 8.57 -4.61
C THR A 233 12.10 9.20 -4.44
N GLY A 234 12.92 8.64 -3.56
CA GLY A 234 14.24 9.20 -3.21
C GLY A 234 14.20 10.40 -2.28
N GLU A 235 12.99 10.91 -1.94
CA GLU A 235 12.83 12.17 -1.19
C GLU A 235 13.45 12.15 0.22
N GLY A 236 13.57 10.97 0.81
CA GLY A 236 14.15 10.80 2.13
C GLY A 236 15.59 10.30 2.14
N ILE A 237 16.26 10.23 1.00
CA ILE A 237 17.66 9.85 0.92
C ILE A 237 18.50 11.10 1.20
N ALA A 238 19.45 11.00 2.14
CA ALA A 238 20.39 12.08 2.38
C ALA A 238 21.32 12.26 1.18
N ASP A 239 21.50 13.50 0.74
CA ASP A 239 22.49 13.81 -0.29
C ASP A 239 23.90 13.57 0.26
N ASP A 240 24.71 12.78 -0.44
CA ASP A 240 26.13 12.53 -0.11
C ASP A 240 27.02 13.80 -0.25
N ARG A 241 26.43 14.99 -0.29
CA ARG A 241 27.10 16.27 -0.52
C ARG A 241 27.19 17.15 0.73
N SER A 242 27.31 16.54 1.91
CA SER A 242 27.55 17.32 3.13
C SER A 242 28.88 16.96 3.74
#